data_cbb596e904cd290f662bdb4867f3cdf7
#
_entry.id   cbb596e904cd290f662bdb4867f3cdf7
#
_cell.length_a   1.000
_cell.length_b   1.000
_cell.length_c   1.000
_cell.angle_alpha   90.00
_cell.angle_beta   90.00
_cell.angle_gamma   90.00
#
_symmetry.space_group_name_H-M   'P 1'
#
loop_
_entity.id
_entity.type
_entity.pdbx_description
1 polymer ?
#
loop_
_entity_poly.entity_id
_entity_poly.type
_entity_poly.pdbx_seq_one_letter_code
_entity_poly.pdbx_strand_id
1 'polypeptide(L)'
;MAFELVDLDRQGTRMKIIFVRHGEPDYSMLDKLENPQLYSGFGRDLAPLTGKGSSLAKEVAKTACFGKAEIIISSSVTRALETAHYIAVETGLDLFVEPFFHEWRPDLDGTNSDLTSVLVAHEYYLKHQGGLSEDSPYRYETDLEMRHRFLRALEKYKNYKTIIIVTHGMLMRQFVPDEKIDFCQVIECEIEI
;
A
#
# COMPACT_ATOMS: atom_id res chain seq x y z
N MET A 1 9.56 6.32 48.17
CA MET A 1 10.35 6.52 46.93
C MET A 1 9.36 6.81 45.81
N ALA A 2 9.27 8.09 45.43
CA ALA A 2 8.42 8.51 44.31
C ALA A 2 9.15 8.18 43.02
N PHE A 3 8.51 7.41 42.15
CA PHE A 3 8.97 7.23 40.78
C PHE A 3 8.63 8.52 40.03
N GLU A 4 9.64 9.34 39.73
CA GLU A 4 9.54 10.41 38.75
C GLU A 4 9.19 9.80 37.40
N LEU A 5 8.00 10.14 36.90
CA LEU A 5 7.63 9.96 35.50
C LEU A 5 8.55 10.87 34.68
N VAL A 6 9.54 10.29 34.06
CA VAL A 6 10.30 10.96 33.00
C VAL A 6 9.33 11.15 31.84
N ASP A 7 8.81 12.36 31.74
CA ASP A 7 8.07 12.82 30.55
C ASP A 7 9.11 12.97 29.42
N LEU A 8 9.32 11.89 28.70
CA LEU A 8 10.08 11.93 27.46
C LEU A 8 9.21 12.65 26.45
N ASP A 9 9.49 13.91 26.24
CA ASP A 9 9.03 14.73 25.11
C ASP A 9 9.39 14.00 23.81
N ARG A 10 8.56 13.04 23.39
CA ARG A 10 8.64 12.40 22.08
C ARG A 10 8.10 13.41 21.07
N GLN A 11 8.93 14.37 20.68
CA GLN A 11 8.70 15.08 19.44
C GLN A 11 8.78 14.04 18.32
N GLY A 12 7.59 13.58 17.85
CA GLY A 12 7.49 12.67 16.73
C GLY A 12 8.20 13.27 15.51
N THR A 13 8.96 12.45 14.79
CA THR A 13 9.62 12.91 13.57
C THR A 13 8.56 13.04 12.48
N ARG A 14 8.37 14.24 11.92
CA ARG A 14 7.52 14.47 10.77
C ARG A 14 8.25 14.11 9.49
N MET A 15 7.60 13.25 8.71
CA MET A 15 8.09 12.82 7.41
C MET A 15 7.09 13.21 6.32
N LYS A 16 7.58 13.81 5.25
CA LYS A 16 6.78 14.07 4.06
C LYS A 16 6.73 12.83 3.19
N ILE A 17 5.53 12.33 2.94
CA ILE A 17 5.28 11.19 2.09
C ILE A 17 4.66 11.64 0.77
N ILE A 18 5.24 11.19 -0.32
CA ILE A 18 4.66 11.32 -1.66
C ILE A 18 4.13 9.93 -2.03
N PHE A 19 2.86 9.70 -1.75
CA PHE A 19 2.20 8.46 -2.12
C PHE A 19 1.94 8.39 -3.61
N VAL A 20 2.16 7.21 -4.18
CA VAL A 20 1.79 6.87 -5.56
C VAL A 20 1.02 5.55 -5.53
N ARG A 21 -0.24 5.55 -5.99
CA ARG A 21 -0.93 4.29 -6.24
C ARG A 21 -0.32 3.62 -7.46
N HIS A 22 -0.13 2.29 -7.40
CA HIS A 22 0.35 1.51 -8.54
C HIS A 22 -0.49 1.72 -9.80
N GLY A 23 0.08 1.46 -10.99
CA GLY A 23 -0.62 1.47 -12.27
C GLY A 23 -1.65 0.33 -12.41
N GLU A 24 -2.43 0.37 -13.50
CA GLU A 24 -3.48 -0.62 -13.78
C GLU A 24 -2.90 -2.04 -13.89
N PRO A 25 -3.36 -3.01 -13.05
CA PRO A 25 -2.86 -4.37 -13.06
C PRO A 25 -3.46 -5.22 -14.18
N ASP A 26 -2.68 -6.15 -14.73
CA ASP A 26 -3.13 -7.12 -15.73
C ASP A 26 -3.47 -8.47 -15.08
N TYR A 27 -4.75 -8.76 -14.95
CA TYR A 27 -5.25 -10.05 -14.47
C TYR A 27 -5.59 -11.02 -15.60
N SER A 28 -5.37 -10.67 -16.86
CA SER A 28 -5.81 -11.46 -18.03
C SER A 28 -5.25 -12.88 -18.07
N MET A 29 -4.06 -13.10 -17.53
CA MET A 29 -3.48 -14.44 -17.43
C MET A 29 -4.16 -15.30 -16.37
N LEU A 30 -4.54 -14.69 -15.23
CA LEU A 30 -5.26 -15.38 -14.16
C LEU A 30 -6.68 -15.74 -14.61
N ASP A 31 -7.35 -14.84 -15.31
CA ASP A 31 -8.73 -15.03 -15.77
C ASP A 31 -8.85 -16.14 -16.83
N LYS A 32 -7.72 -16.55 -17.47
CA LYS A 32 -7.65 -17.67 -18.41
C LYS A 32 -7.39 -19.03 -17.77
N LEU A 33 -7.10 -19.08 -16.47
CA LEU A 33 -6.90 -20.34 -15.77
C LEU A 33 -8.22 -21.10 -15.61
N GLU A 34 -8.14 -22.42 -15.54
CA GLU A 34 -9.32 -23.28 -15.36
C GLU A 34 -10.10 -22.96 -14.07
N ASN A 35 -9.38 -22.58 -13.00
CA ASN A 35 -9.95 -22.20 -11.71
C ASN A 35 -9.35 -20.86 -11.23
N PRO A 36 -9.69 -19.72 -11.86
CA PRO A 36 -9.08 -18.44 -11.56
C PRO A 36 -9.34 -17.97 -10.11
N GLN A 37 -10.45 -18.41 -9.51
CA GLN A 37 -10.83 -18.06 -8.12
C GLN A 37 -9.77 -18.51 -7.11
N LEU A 38 -9.08 -19.64 -7.34
CA LEU A 38 -8.06 -20.16 -6.43
C LEU A 38 -6.79 -19.30 -6.39
N TYR A 39 -6.62 -18.38 -7.33
CA TYR A 39 -5.46 -17.51 -7.43
C TYR A 39 -5.75 -16.05 -7.00
N SER A 40 -6.88 -15.81 -6.32
CA SER A 40 -7.30 -14.46 -5.95
C SER A 40 -6.32 -13.74 -5.01
N GLY A 41 -5.65 -14.48 -4.14
CA GLY A 41 -4.62 -13.96 -3.25
C GLY A 41 -3.26 -13.83 -3.94
N PHE A 42 -2.46 -14.87 -3.85
CA PHE A 42 -1.07 -14.91 -4.34
C PHE A 42 -0.93 -14.57 -5.83
N GLY A 43 -1.79 -15.12 -6.69
CA GLY A 43 -1.72 -14.85 -8.13
C GLY A 43 -1.95 -13.37 -8.45
N ARG A 44 -2.87 -12.71 -7.76
CA ARG A 44 -3.12 -11.28 -7.97
C ARG A 44 -1.99 -10.39 -7.48
N ASP A 45 -1.24 -10.82 -6.47
CA ASP A 45 -0.04 -10.12 -6.02
C ASP A 45 1.09 -10.16 -7.07
N LEU A 46 1.15 -11.22 -7.87
CA LEU A 46 2.12 -11.39 -8.95
C LEU A 46 1.69 -10.75 -10.28
N ALA A 47 0.46 -10.22 -10.38
CA ALA A 47 -0.02 -9.62 -11.61
C ALA A 47 0.80 -8.38 -12.00
N PRO A 48 1.32 -8.34 -13.26
CA PRO A 48 2.06 -7.21 -13.79
C PRO A 48 1.13 -6.04 -14.13
N LEU A 49 1.69 -4.95 -14.65
CA LEU A 49 0.91 -3.85 -15.22
C LEU A 49 0.38 -4.21 -16.61
N THR A 50 -0.80 -3.67 -16.95
CA THR A 50 -1.24 -3.61 -18.35
C THR A 50 -0.31 -2.70 -19.17
N GLY A 51 -0.39 -2.78 -20.50
CA GLY A 51 0.29 -1.82 -21.38
C GLY A 51 -0.12 -0.35 -21.09
N LYS A 52 -1.40 -0.13 -20.76
CA LYS A 52 -1.92 1.16 -20.32
C LYS A 52 -1.37 1.56 -18.95
N GLY A 53 -1.34 0.62 -17.99
CA GLY A 53 -0.76 0.84 -16.67
C GLY A 53 0.71 1.22 -16.73
N SER A 54 1.50 0.52 -17.58
CA SER A 54 2.91 0.83 -17.82
C SER A 54 3.11 2.20 -18.46
N SER A 55 2.25 2.59 -19.42
CA SER A 55 2.31 3.91 -20.05
C SER A 55 2.02 5.03 -19.05
N LEU A 56 0.99 4.86 -18.22
CA LEU A 56 0.63 5.82 -17.18
C LEU A 56 1.72 5.93 -16.11
N ALA A 57 2.35 4.80 -15.72
CA ALA A 57 3.46 4.79 -14.78
C ALA A 57 4.69 5.56 -15.30
N LYS A 58 5.01 5.44 -16.59
CA LYS A 58 6.08 6.22 -17.24
C LYS A 58 5.76 7.72 -17.29
N GLU A 59 4.49 8.05 -17.44
CA GLU A 59 4.07 9.47 -17.47
C GLU A 59 4.13 10.08 -16.06
N VAL A 60 3.60 9.41 -15.05
CA VAL A 60 3.63 9.89 -13.66
C VAL A 60 5.06 10.02 -13.13
N ALA A 61 6.00 9.17 -13.61
CA ALA A 61 7.41 9.23 -13.23
C ALA A 61 8.04 10.62 -13.46
N LYS A 62 7.50 11.42 -14.40
CA LYS A 62 7.97 12.79 -14.73
C LYS A 62 7.39 13.86 -13.81
N THR A 63 6.66 13.48 -12.77
CA THR A 63 6.02 14.40 -11.84
C THR A 63 7.07 15.23 -11.08
N ALA A 64 6.93 16.56 -11.16
CA ALA A 64 7.95 17.48 -10.61
C ALA A 64 8.18 17.36 -9.09
N CYS A 65 7.16 16.94 -8.31
CA CYS A 65 7.31 16.79 -6.86
C CYS A 65 8.30 15.69 -6.46
N PHE A 66 8.58 14.72 -7.34
CA PHE A 66 9.53 13.64 -7.06
C PHE A 66 10.98 14.14 -6.91
N GLY A 67 11.34 15.26 -7.54
CA GLY A 67 12.64 15.88 -7.37
C GLY A 67 12.96 16.36 -5.94
N LYS A 68 12.00 16.32 -5.03
CA LYS A 68 12.19 16.66 -3.60
C LYS A 68 12.43 15.42 -2.73
N ALA A 69 12.22 14.22 -3.26
CA ALA A 69 12.36 12.98 -2.52
C ALA A 69 13.82 12.52 -2.46
N GLU A 70 14.14 11.77 -1.42
CA GLU A 70 15.48 11.24 -1.17
C GLU A 70 15.59 9.77 -1.60
N ILE A 71 14.50 9.01 -1.51
CA ILE A 71 14.43 7.59 -1.86
C ILE A 71 13.02 7.22 -2.35
N ILE A 72 12.93 6.05 -2.97
CA ILE A 72 11.67 5.39 -3.32
C ILE A 72 11.54 4.13 -2.50
N ILE A 73 10.36 3.91 -1.91
CA ILE A 73 10.03 2.65 -1.23
C ILE A 73 8.79 2.07 -1.90
N SER A 74 8.86 0.83 -2.34
CA SER A 74 7.75 0.15 -2.99
C SER A 74 7.21 -0.99 -2.13
N SER A 75 5.91 -1.19 -2.18
CA SER A 75 5.30 -2.48 -1.86
C SER A 75 5.98 -3.60 -2.65
N SER A 76 6.06 -4.81 -2.06
CA SER A 76 6.62 -5.99 -2.73
C SER A 76 5.70 -6.60 -3.82
N VAL A 77 4.49 -6.08 -3.98
CA VAL A 77 3.52 -6.55 -4.97
C VAL A 77 3.92 -6.09 -6.37
N THR A 78 3.92 -6.99 -7.35
CA THR A 78 4.51 -6.80 -8.69
C THR A 78 4.09 -5.50 -9.36
N ARG A 79 2.80 -5.18 -9.42
CA ARG A 79 2.29 -3.93 -10.03
C ARG A 79 2.82 -2.65 -9.39
N ALA A 80 3.09 -2.69 -8.07
CA ALA A 80 3.70 -1.56 -7.36
C ALA A 80 5.20 -1.47 -7.66
N LEU A 81 5.91 -2.60 -7.69
CA LEU A 81 7.32 -2.67 -8.06
C LEU A 81 7.56 -2.16 -9.49
N GLU A 82 6.74 -2.57 -10.46
CA GLU A 82 6.87 -2.08 -11.84
C GLU A 82 6.62 -0.57 -11.92
N THR A 83 5.62 -0.06 -11.20
CA THR A 83 5.36 1.39 -11.15
C THR A 83 6.55 2.13 -10.54
N ALA A 84 7.08 1.63 -9.42
CA ALA A 84 8.24 2.21 -8.74
C ALA A 84 9.51 2.15 -9.60
N HIS A 85 9.68 1.07 -10.38
CA HIS A 85 10.79 0.94 -11.30
C HIS A 85 10.82 2.08 -12.33
N TYR A 86 9.68 2.43 -12.94
CA TYR A 86 9.62 3.56 -13.88
C TYR A 86 9.97 4.89 -13.21
N ILE A 87 9.52 5.10 -11.97
CA ILE A 87 9.87 6.29 -11.20
C ILE A 87 11.38 6.31 -10.88
N ALA A 88 11.95 5.18 -10.48
CA ALA A 88 13.38 5.07 -10.18
C ALA A 88 14.24 5.35 -11.42
N VAL A 89 13.86 4.84 -12.59
CA VAL A 89 14.57 5.10 -13.86
C VAL A 89 14.55 6.58 -14.23
N GLU A 90 13.41 7.26 -14.06
CA GLU A 90 13.28 8.67 -14.42
C GLU A 90 13.99 9.60 -13.43
N THR A 91 13.89 9.29 -12.12
CA THR A 91 14.42 10.17 -11.05
C THR A 91 15.88 9.89 -10.70
N GLY A 92 16.37 8.68 -10.97
CA GLY A 92 17.68 8.20 -10.52
C GLY A 92 17.77 7.91 -9.02
N LEU A 93 16.65 7.90 -8.31
CA LEU A 93 16.59 7.62 -6.87
C LEU A 93 16.73 6.11 -6.59
N ASP A 94 17.34 5.79 -5.45
CA ASP A 94 17.40 4.42 -4.95
C ASP A 94 16.00 3.88 -4.65
N LEU A 95 15.74 2.63 -5.07
CA LEU A 95 14.49 1.91 -4.86
C LEU A 95 14.68 0.82 -3.81
N PHE A 96 13.91 0.90 -2.73
CA PHE A 96 13.80 -0.11 -1.68
C PHE A 96 12.45 -0.81 -1.73
N VAL A 97 12.42 -2.06 -1.27
CA VAL A 97 11.20 -2.87 -1.20
C VAL A 97 10.81 -3.09 0.25
N GLU A 98 9.57 -2.70 0.60
CA GLU A 98 9.01 -2.91 1.94
C GLU A 98 7.77 -3.81 1.85
N PRO A 99 7.86 -5.08 2.28
CA PRO A 99 6.74 -6.01 2.22
C PRO A 99 5.51 -5.54 3.00
N PHE A 100 5.70 -4.83 4.10
CA PHE A 100 4.59 -4.34 4.93
C PHE A 100 3.84 -3.13 4.31
N PHE A 101 4.22 -2.67 3.13
CA PHE A 101 3.47 -1.69 2.34
C PHE A 101 2.51 -2.36 1.34
N HIS A 102 2.21 -3.66 1.52
CA HIS A 102 1.25 -4.40 0.68
C HIS A 102 -0.19 -3.88 0.82
N GLU A 103 -1.08 -4.28 -0.10
CA GLU A 103 -2.52 -3.96 -0.07
C GLU A 103 -3.22 -4.64 1.11
N TRP A 104 -4.42 -4.18 1.42
CA TRP A 104 -5.33 -4.81 2.37
C TRP A 104 -5.41 -6.34 2.18
N ARG A 105 -5.45 -7.08 3.28
CA ARG A 105 -5.57 -8.53 3.28
C ARG A 105 -6.99 -8.96 3.65
N PRO A 106 -7.70 -9.60 2.70
CA PRO A 106 -9.07 -10.10 2.94
C PRO A 106 -9.11 -11.33 3.84
N ASP A 107 -7.99 -12.02 4.02
CA ASP A 107 -7.88 -13.27 4.77
C ASP A 107 -6.50 -13.34 5.47
N LEU A 108 -6.50 -13.17 6.79
CA LEU A 108 -5.29 -13.26 7.60
C LEU A 108 -5.03 -14.68 8.12
N ASP A 109 -6.04 -15.54 8.10
CA ASP A 109 -5.93 -16.92 8.57
C ASP A 109 -5.46 -17.88 7.47
N GLY A 110 -5.48 -17.43 6.21
CA GLY A 110 -5.08 -18.23 5.05
C GLY A 110 -6.07 -19.36 4.71
N THR A 111 -7.30 -19.24 5.16
CA THR A 111 -8.33 -20.28 5.00
C THR A 111 -9.24 -20.06 3.80
N ASN A 112 -9.32 -18.83 3.28
CA ASN A 112 -10.28 -18.41 2.26
C ASN A 112 -9.61 -17.56 1.19
N SER A 113 -8.99 -18.20 0.21
CA SER A 113 -8.21 -17.52 -0.83
C SER A 113 -8.94 -17.32 -2.16
N ASP A 114 -10.22 -17.76 -2.28
CA ASP A 114 -11.00 -17.59 -3.49
C ASP A 114 -11.59 -16.18 -3.64
N LEU A 115 -11.94 -15.80 -4.87
CA LEU A 115 -12.43 -14.46 -5.17
C LEU A 115 -13.76 -14.14 -4.46
N THR A 116 -14.64 -15.12 -4.31
CA THR A 116 -15.94 -14.92 -3.65
C THR A 116 -15.73 -14.55 -2.18
N SER A 117 -14.86 -15.25 -1.48
CA SER A 117 -14.48 -14.95 -0.10
C SER A 117 -13.88 -13.56 0.05
N VAL A 118 -13.03 -13.14 -0.91
CA VAL A 118 -12.46 -11.78 -0.94
C VAL A 118 -13.55 -10.71 -1.06
N LEU A 119 -14.53 -10.91 -1.94
CA LEU A 119 -15.62 -9.95 -2.13
C LEU A 119 -16.51 -9.86 -0.88
N VAL A 120 -16.85 -11.00 -0.28
CA VAL A 120 -17.65 -11.03 0.96
C VAL A 120 -16.88 -10.37 2.12
N ALA A 121 -15.61 -10.67 2.28
CA ALA A 121 -14.76 -10.02 3.30
C ALA A 121 -14.73 -8.49 3.10
N HIS A 122 -14.66 -8.02 1.85
CA HIS A 122 -14.68 -6.59 1.54
C HIS A 122 -16.03 -5.94 1.86
N GLU A 123 -17.15 -6.63 1.62
CA GLU A 123 -18.47 -6.14 2.02
C GLU A 123 -18.59 -5.98 3.54
N TYR A 124 -18.11 -6.96 4.31
CA TYR A 124 -18.06 -6.86 5.77
C TYR A 124 -17.16 -5.73 6.25
N TYR A 125 -15.97 -5.59 5.64
CA TYR A 125 -15.04 -4.49 5.93
C TYR A 125 -15.72 -3.12 5.72
N LEU A 126 -16.42 -2.92 4.61
CA LEU A 126 -17.12 -1.66 4.33
C LEU A 126 -18.28 -1.44 5.31
N LYS A 127 -19.09 -2.47 5.56
CA LYS A 127 -20.23 -2.41 6.51
C LYS A 127 -19.79 -2.02 7.92
N HIS A 128 -18.60 -2.47 8.34
CA HIS A 128 -18.06 -2.20 9.67
C HIS A 128 -16.99 -1.09 9.69
N GLN A 129 -16.97 -0.26 8.63
CA GLN A 129 -16.11 0.92 8.54
C GLN A 129 -14.63 0.62 8.86
N GLY A 130 -14.10 -0.44 8.27
CA GLY A 130 -12.72 -0.87 8.48
C GLY A 130 -12.45 -1.65 9.76
N GLY A 131 -13.46 -1.82 10.62
CA GLY A 131 -13.39 -2.67 11.82
C GLY A 131 -13.70 -4.14 11.52
N LEU A 132 -13.45 -5.01 12.50
CA LEU A 132 -13.81 -6.42 12.46
C LEU A 132 -15.02 -6.67 13.37
N SER A 133 -16.05 -7.32 12.85
CA SER A 133 -17.23 -7.74 13.60
C SER A 133 -17.06 -9.17 14.12
N GLU A 134 -17.61 -9.48 15.29
CA GLU A 134 -17.60 -10.83 15.88
C GLU A 134 -18.34 -11.86 15.03
N ASP A 135 -19.32 -11.42 14.24
CA ASP A 135 -20.10 -12.25 13.32
C ASP A 135 -19.51 -12.33 11.91
N SER A 136 -18.34 -11.73 11.67
CA SER A 136 -17.65 -11.82 10.37
C SER A 136 -17.23 -13.26 10.07
N PRO A 137 -17.59 -13.81 8.91
CA PRO A 137 -17.19 -15.15 8.51
C PRO A 137 -15.69 -15.22 8.14
N TYR A 138 -15.02 -14.08 8.02
CA TYR A 138 -13.63 -13.98 7.60
C TYR A 138 -12.82 -13.08 8.52
N ARG A 139 -11.55 -13.47 8.75
CA ARG A 139 -10.57 -12.68 9.47
C ARG A 139 -9.79 -11.81 8.47
N TYR A 140 -10.36 -10.69 8.08
CA TYR A 140 -9.70 -9.69 7.25
C TYR A 140 -8.90 -8.68 8.08
N GLU A 141 -8.00 -7.97 7.42
CA GLU A 141 -7.19 -6.91 8.02
C GLU A 141 -8.04 -5.66 8.28
N THR A 142 -8.01 -5.14 9.50
CA THR A 142 -8.70 -3.91 9.87
C THR A 142 -7.89 -2.66 9.50
N ASP A 143 -8.54 -1.49 9.50
CA ASP A 143 -7.87 -0.20 9.32
C ASP A 143 -6.74 0.01 10.34
N LEU A 144 -7.01 -0.32 11.59
CA LEU A 144 -6.02 -0.19 12.66
C LEU A 144 -4.79 -1.07 12.43
N GLU A 145 -4.98 -2.30 11.96
CA GLU A 145 -3.89 -3.21 11.64
C GLU A 145 -3.08 -2.73 10.43
N MET A 146 -3.75 -2.25 9.36
CA MET A 146 -3.07 -1.64 8.21
C MET A 146 -2.21 -0.45 8.62
N ARG A 147 -2.77 0.48 9.39
CA ARG A 147 -2.03 1.64 9.90
C ARG A 147 -0.84 1.22 10.74
N HIS A 148 -1.05 0.27 11.66
CA HIS A 148 -0.02 -0.17 12.59
C HIS A 148 1.17 -0.82 11.88
N ARG A 149 0.93 -1.78 10.94
CA ARG A 149 2.02 -2.40 10.19
C ARG A 149 2.79 -1.41 9.32
N PHE A 150 2.06 -0.47 8.69
CA PHE A 150 2.67 0.56 7.87
C PHE A 150 3.57 1.47 8.70
N LEU A 151 3.07 2.03 9.80
CA LEU A 151 3.84 2.95 10.66
C LEU A 151 5.06 2.26 11.27
N ARG A 152 4.94 1.01 11.73
CA ARG A 152 6.09 0.23 12.21
C ARG A 152 7.15 0.00 11.15
N ALA A 153 6.74 -0.25 9.92
CA ALA A 153 7.69 -0.40 8.82
C ALA A 153 8.32 0.94 8.43
N LEU A 154 7.55 2.03 8.49
CA LEU A 154 8.00 3.37 8.18
C LEU A 154 9.12 3.86 9.12
N GLU A 155 9.13 3.42 10.37
CA GLU A 155 10.19 3.76 11.36
C GLU A 155 11.61 3.43 10.86
N LYS A 156 11.77 2.42 10.00
CA LYS A 156 13.07 2.07 9.39
C LYS A 156 13.66 3.22 8.56
N TYR A 157 12.80 4.10 8.08
CA TYR A 157 13.12 5.17 7.14
C TYR A 157 13.09 6.57 7.78
N LYS A 158 12.97 6.66 9.11
CA LYS A 158 12.81 7.92 9.86
C LYS A 158 13.93 8.96 9.67
N ASN A 159 15.07 8.55 9.12
CA ASN A 159 16.19 9.45 8.84
C ASN A 159 16.00 10.25 7.53
N TYR A 160 15.04 9.90 6.70
CA TYR A 160 14.70 10.62 5.49
C TYR A 160 13.58 11.64 5.77
N LYS A 161 13.67 12.82 5.15
CA LYS A 161 12.68 13.88 5.32
C LYS A 161 11.52 13.78 4.34
N THR A 162 11.82 13.37 3.11
CA THR A 162 10.84 13.24 2.03
C THR A 162 11.09 11.95 1.27
N ILE A 163 10.08 11.09 1.19
CA ILE A 163 10.16 9.81 0.50
C ILE A 163 8.99 9.60 -0.45
N ILE A 164 9.23 8.87 -1.55
CA ILE A 164 8.16 8.37 -2.42
C ILE A 164 7.78 6.99 -1.93
N ILE A 165 6.48 6.74 -1.73
CA ILE A 165 5.95 5.41 -1.42
C ILE A 165 5.00 4.96 -2.52
N VAL A 166 5.38 3.91 -3.24
CA VAL A 166 4.52 3.29 -4.26
C VAL A 166 3.78 2.12 -3.62
N THR A 167 2.46 2.24 -3.53
CA THR A 167 1.61 1.29 -2.81
C THR A 167 0.19 1.21 -3.40
N HIS A 168 -0.81 0.95 -2.59
CA HIS A 168 -2.16 0.52 -2.96
C HIS A 168 -3.24 1.44 -2.39
N GLY A 169 -4.42 1.39 -3.02
CA GLY A 169 -5.50 2.31 -2.71
C GLY A 169 -6.04 2.19 -1.28
N MET A 170 -6.25 0.98 -0.75
CA MET A 170 -6.81 0.83 0.60
C MET A 170 -5.80 1.23 1.68
N LEU A 171 -4.51 0.94 1.47
CA LEU A 171 -3.47 1.39 2.40
C LEU A 171 -3.33 2.92 2.39
N MET A 172 -3.32 3.55 1.22
CA MET A 172 -3.21 5.01 1.12
C MET A 172 -4.36 5.72 1.83
N ARG A 173 -5.60 5.22 1.69
CA ARG A 173 -6.80 5.76 2.36
C ARG A 173 -6.71 5.78 3.89
N GLN A 174 -5.77 5.03 4.47
CA GLN A 174 -5.52 5.11 5.90
C GLN A 174 -4.87 6.42 6.33
N PHE A 175 -4.30 7.19 5.39
CA PHE A 175 -3.48 8.37 5.67
C PHE A 175 -3.93 9.62 4.90
N VAL A 176 -4.76 9.45 3.87
CA VAL A 176 -5.27 10.55 3.04
C VAL A 176 -6.80 10.53 3.02
N PRO A 177 -7.47 11.70 2.89
CA PRO A 177 -8.94 11.79 2.98
C PRO A 177 -9.67 11.35 1.71
N ASP A 178 -8.94 11.01 0.63
CA ASP A 178 -9.54 10.66 -0.66
C ASP A 178 -10.27 9.30 -0.58
N GLU A 179 -11.57 9.29 -0.83
CA GLU A 179 -12.36 8.05 -0.89
C GLU A 179 -12.01 7.19 -2.10
N LYS A 180 -11.68 7.83 -3.21
CA LYS A 180 -11.27 7.19 -4.45
C LYS A 180 -9.90 7.70 -4.88
N ILE A 181 -8.96 6.79 -5.02
CA ILE A 181 -7.61 7.08 -5.50
C ILE A 181 -7.45 6.36 -6.85
N ASP A 182 -7.17 7.08 -7.93
CA ASP A 182 -7.00 6.51 -9.26
C ASP A 182 -5.62 5.85 -9.43
N PHE A 183 -5.46 4.97 -10.43
CA PHE A 183 -4.15 4.38 -10.76
C PHE A 183 -3.12 5.46 -11.07
N CYS A 184 -1.92 5.30 -10.58
CA CYS A 184 -0.82 6.27 -10.67
C CYS A 184 -1.14 7.65 -10.06
N GLN A 185 -2.21 7.80 -9.30
CA GLN A 185 -2.47 9.04 -8.58
C GLN A 185 -1.37 9.31 -7.56
N VAL A 186 -0.92 10.57 -7.52
CA VAL A 186 0.10 11.06 -6.59
C VAL A 186 -0.58 11.92 -5.53
N ILE A 187 -0.32 11.65 -4.25
CA ILE A 187 -0.86 12.42 -3.12
C ILE A 187 0.26 12.69 -2.13
N GLU A 188 0.47 13.96 -1.79
CA GLU A 188 1.43 14.37 -0.79
C GLU A 188 0.75 14.50 0.58
N CYS A 189 1.36 13.95 1.62
CA CYS A 189 0.91 14.14 3.01
C CYS A 189 2.10 14.17 3.97
N GLU A 190 1.85 14.55 5.21
CA GLU A 190 2.83 14.48 6.29
C GLU A 190 2.38 13.41 7.30
N ILE A 191 3.29 12.56 7.72
CA ILE A 191 3.05 11.53 8.72
C ILE A 191 4.02 11.73 9.88
N GLU A 192 3.48 11.67 11.09
CA GLU A 192 4.23 11.69 12.34
C GLU A 192 4.55 10.25 12.77
N ILE A 193 5.83 9.97 13.06
CA ILE A 193 6.37 8.65 13.46
C ILE A 193 7.06 8.75 14.81
#